data_bd0733693736a0f50742908fa7e07298
#
_entry.id   bd0733693736a0f50742908fa7e07298
#
_cell.length_a   1.000
_cell.length_b   1.000
_cell.length_c   1.000
_cell.angle_alpha   90.00
_cell.angle_beta   90.00
_cell.angle_gamma   90.00
#
_symmetry.space_group_name_H-M   'P 1'
#
loop_
_entity.id
_entity.type
_entity.pdbx_description
1 polymer ?
#
loop_
_entity_poly.entity_id
_entity_poly.type
_entity_poly.pdbx_seq_one_letter_code
_entity_poly.pdbx_strand_id
1 'polypeptide(L)'
;QARAELIKNFKRIGLNTTPGDAAFLRLMVELRQAKRGVEVGAATGYGAMLMGLGFERTGGQLITIEIDPAMAAAARKNFQAMQLEKTVTLIEGDALKVLPQLEGEFDFVFLDAVKSDYLKYFRAIEPKLKPGALIIADNAIQSAKAMRDYLEAVQNDPKYRTVIIRASDEKNDGMAVTLKLQ
;
A
#
# COMPACT_ATOMS: atom_id res chain seq x y z
N GLN A 1 -8.47 -15.08 -17.71
CA GLN A 1 -7.47 -14.86 -18.78
C GLN A 1 -7.24 -13.37 -19.05
N ALA A 2 -8.28 -12.54 -19.29
CA ALA A 2 -8.12 -11.13 -19.64
C ALA A 2 -7.33 -10.30 -18.61
N ARG A 3 -7.61 -10.45 -17.31
CA ARG A 3 -6.88 -9.74 -16.23
C ARG A 3 -5.40 -10.14 -16.15
N ALA A 4 -5.07 -11.41 -16.39
CA ALA A 4 -3.68 -11.86 -16.40
C ALA A 4 -2.88 -11.25 -17.55
N GLU A 5 -3.52 -11.13 -18.74
CA GLU A 5 -2.93 -10.44 -19.90
C GLU A 5 -2.73 -8.95 -19.64
N LEU A 6 -3.69 -8.28 -19.01
CA LEU A 6 -3.54 -6.87 -18.62
C LEU A 6 -2.35 -6.65 -17.68
N ILE A 7 -2.18 -7.51 -16.68
CA ILE A 7 -1.05 -7.43 -15.74
C ILE A 7 0.27 -7.69 -16.48
N LYS A 8 0.33 -8.74 -17.30
CA LYS A 8 1.52 -9.10 -18.08
C LYS A 8 1.98 -7.98 -19.01
N ASN A 9 1.03 -7.31 -19.67
CA ASN A 9 1.28 -6.25 -20.64
C ASN A 9 1.26 -4.83 -20.04
N PHE A 10 1.16 -4.72 -18.71
CA PHE A 10 1.09 -3.43 -18.06
C PHE A 10 2.38 -2.62 -18.24
N LYS A 11 2.24 -1.42 -18.76
CA LYS A 11 3.38 -0.50 -18.95
C LYS A 11 3.65 0.25 -17.64
N ARG A 12 4.49 -0.34 -16.79
CA ARG A 12 4.93 0.31 -15.56
C ARG A 12 5.77 1.54 -15.86
N ILE A 13 5.66 2.54 -15.02
CA ILE A 13 6.57 3.68 -14.94
C ILE A 13 7.50 3.51 -13.74
N GLY A 14 8.58 4.29 -13.65
CA GLY A 14 9.57 4.16 -12.57
C GLY A 14 9.03 4.36 -11.15
N LEU A 15 7.85 4.98 -11.02
CA LEU A 15 7.16 5.17 -9.73
C LEU A 15 6.28 3.98 -9.31
N ASN A 16 6.01 3.03 -10.21
CA ASN A 16 5.19 1.87 -9.87
C ASN A 16 5.97 0.85 -9.04
N THR A 17 5.24 0.20 -8.14
CA THR A 17 5.66 -1.01 -7.42
C THR A 17 6.22 -2.05 -8.40
N THR A 18 7.28 -2.76 -8.03
CA THR A 18 7.82 -3.86 -8.84
C THR A 18 6.88 -5.07 -8.84
N PRO A 19 6.94 -5.97 -9.84
CA PRO A 19 6.12 -7.18 -9.86
C PRO A 19 6.30 -8.07 -8.63
N GLY A 20 7.53 -8.25 -8.15
CA GLY A 20 7.81 -9.03 -6.94
C GLY A 20 7.18 -8.41 -5.70
N ASP A 21 7.34 -7.10 -5.52
CA ASP A 21 6.73 -6.38 -4.39
C ASP A 21 5.19 -6.41 -4.47
N ALA A 22 4.63 -6.20 -5.66
CA ALA A 22 3.17 -6.23 -5.86
C ALA A 22 2.58 -7.63 -5.60
N ALA A 23 3.29 -8.70 -6.01
CA ALA A 23 2.90 -10.08 -5.71
C ALA A 23 2.96 -10.35 -4.20
N PHE A 24 4.00 -9.86 -3.52
CA PHE A 24 4.14 -9.96 -2.07
C PHE A 24 3.00 -9.22 -1.34
N LEU A 25 2.69 -7.98 -1.74
CA LEU A 25 1.59 -7.22 -1.16
C LEU A 25 0.26 -7.95 -1.28
N ARG A 26 -0.04 -8.49 -2.47
CA ARG A 26 -1.22 -9.32 -2.69
C ARG A 26 -1.24 -10.54 -1.76
N LEU A 27 -0.13 -11.26 -1.65
CA LEU A 27 -0.01 -12.41 -0.76
C LEU A 27 -0.29 -12.01 0.70
N MET A 28 0.24 -10.86 1.15
CA MET A 28 0.02 -10.37 2.51
C MET A 28 -1.45 -10.01 2.76
N VAL A 29 -2.14 -9.39 1.79
CA VAL A 29 -3.59 -9.14 1.86
C VAL A 29 -4.35 -10.47 2.02
N GLU A 30 -4.03 -11.48 1.22
CA GLU A 30 -4.68 -12.80 1.26
C GLU A 30 -4.37 -13.56 2.56
N LEU A 31 -3.11 -13.60 3.02
CA LEU A 31 -2.71 -14.26 4.27
C LEU A 31 -3.33 -13.59 5.50
N ARG A 32 -3.34 -12.26 5.53
CA ARG A 32 -3.99 -11.51 6.61
C ARG A 32 -5.51 -11.66 6.59
N GLN A 33 -6.10 -12.14 5.48
CA GLN A 33 -7.55 -12.09 5.23
C GLN A 33 -8.09 -10.68 5.37
N ALA A 34 -7.34 -9.71 4.86
CA ALA A 34 -7.61 -8.29 5.03
C ALA A 34 -8.98 -7.91 4.46
N LYS A 35 -9.71 -7.08 5.19
CA LYS A 35 -11.05 -6.61 4.83
C LYS A 35 -11.08 -5.14 4.45
N ARG A 36 -10.19 -4.34 5.01
CA ARG A 36 -10.14 -2.92 4.73
C ARG A 36 -8.72 -2.40 4.73
N GLY A 37 -8.25 -2.03 3.54
CA GLY A 37 -6.91 -1.52 3.34
C GLY A 37 -6.87 -0.07 2.91
N VAL A 38 -5.73 0.58 3.14
CA VAL A 38 -5.40 1.88 2.57
C VAL A 38 -3.99 1.86 2.00
N GLU A 39 -3.82 2.42 0.81
CA GLU A 39 -2.55 2.68 0.14
C GLU A 39 -2.33 4.18 0.01
N VAL A 40 -1.11 4.64 0.30
CA VAL A 40 -0.67 6.01 0.08
C VAL A 40 0.36 6.01 -1.04
N GLY A 41 0.01 6.61 -2.18
CA GLY A 41 0.82 6.63 -3.39
C GLY A 41 0.43 5.53 -4.39
N ALA A 42 -0.58 5.77 -5.20
CA ALA A 42 -1.04 4.81 -6.21
C ALA A 42 -0.18 4.82 -7.48
N ALA A 43 0.44 5.95 -7.83
CA ALA A 43 0.98 6.20 -9.16
C ALA A 43 -0.05 5.82 -10.24
N THR A 44 0.31 4.99 -11.22
CA THR A 44 -0.65 4.52 -12.24
C THR A 44 -1.44 3.27 -11.82
N GLY A 45 -1.37 2.87 -10.53
CA GLY A 45 -2.23 1.87 -9.91
C GLY A 45 -1.76 0.43 -9.98
N TYR A 46 -0.50 0.13 -10.35
CA TYR A 46 -0.03 -1.24 -10.48
C TYR A 46 -0.09 -2.03 -9.16
N GLY A 47 0.42 -1.44 -8.07
CA GLY A 47 0.35 -2.04 -6.72
C GLY A 47 -1.09 -2.25 -6.28
N ALA A 48 -1.93 -1.20 -6.43
CA ALA A 48 -3.34 -1.26 -6.07
C ALA A 48 -4.13 -2.32 -6.85
N MET A 49 -3.80 -2.56 -8.14
CA MET A 49 -4.44 -3.64 -8.92
C MET A 49 -4.13 -5.01 -8.31
N LEU A 50 -2.88 -5.29 -7.97
CA LEU A 50 -2.50 -6.60 -7.40
C LEU A 50 -3.09 -6.78 -5.99
N MET A 51 -2.99 -5.76 -5.13
CA MET A 51 -3.67 -5.78 -3.83
C MET A 51 -5.19 -5.91 -3.99
N GLY A 52 -5.78 -5.20 -4.95
CA GLY A 52 -7.22 -5.25 -5.27
C GLY A 52 -7.71 -6.66 -5.60
N LEU A 53 -6.93 -7.43 -6.36
CA LEU A 53 -7.24 -8.85 -6.59
C LEU A 53 -7.20 -9.67 -5.30
N GLY A 54 -6.28 -9.35 -4.38
CA GLY A 54 -6.23 -9.95 -3.04
C GLY A 54 -7.47 -9.60 -2.21
N PHE A 55 -7.84 -8.32 -2.19
CA PHE A 55 -9.05 -7.84 -1.49
C PHE A 55 -10.33 -8.41 -2.09
N GLU A 56 -10.45 -8.51 -3.41
CA GLU A 56 -11.58 -9.19 -4.05
C GLU A 56 -11.72 -10.63 -3.56
N ARG A 57 -10.61 -11.36 -3.46
CA ARG A 57 -10.58 -12.74 -2.97
C ARG A 57 -10.96 -12.86 -1.49
N THR A 58 -10.56 -11.91 -0.66
CA THR A 58 -10.92 -11.90 0.76
C THR A 58 -12.30 -11.32 1.05
N GLY A 59 -12.97 -10.74 0.05
CA GLY A 59 -14.23 -10.01 0.19
C GLY A 59 -14.04 -8.68 0.92
N GLY A 60 -12.87 -8.06 0.79
CA GLY A 60 -12.51 -6.77 1.37
C GLY A 60 -12.48 -5.64 0.34
N GLN A 61 -11.99 -4.47 0.77
CA GLN A 61 -11.88 -3.27 -0.05
C GLN A 61 -10.58 -2.53 0.22
N LEU A 62 -10.04 -1.88 -0.81
CA LEU A 62 -8.85 -1.03 -0.75
C LEU A 62 -9.22 0.41 -1.09
N ILE A 63 -8.79 1.35 -0.27
CA ILE A 63 -8.74 2.77 -0.61
C ILE A 63 -7.31 3.08 -1.04
N THR A 64 -7.12 3.67 -2.20
CA THR A 64 -5.81 4.15 -2.65
C THR A 64 -5.85 5.66 -2.85
N ILE A 65 -4.78 6.35 -2.44
CA ILE A 65 -4.70 7.82 -2.45
C ILE A 65 -3.57 8.23 -3.38
N GLU A 66 -3.87 9.14 -4.33
CA GLU A 66 -2.89 9.68 -5.26
C GLU A 66 -3.04 11.20 -5.37
N ILE A 67 -1.93 11.91 -5.23
CA ILE A 67 -1.93 13.38 -5.24
C ILE A 67 -1.85 13.96 -6.65
N ASP A 68 -1.21 13.23 -7.59
CA ASP A 68 -1.06 13.68 -8.98
C ASP A 68 -2.33 13.35 -9.80
N PRO A 69 -3.03 14.36 -10.36
CA PRO A 69 -4.26 14.13 -11.10
C PRO A 69 -4.07 13.26 -12.37
N ALA A 70 -2.92 13.37 -13.04
CA ALA A 70 -2.65 12.58 -14.24
C ALA A 70 -2.42 11.10 -13.89
N MET A 71 -1.69 10.84 -12.79
CA MET A 71 -1.50 9.49 -12.25
C MET A 71 -2.83 8.90 -11.79
N ALA A 72 -3.63 9.67 -11.04
CA ALA A 72 -4.95 9.27 -10.57
C ALA A 72 -5.89 8.92 -11.73
N ALA A 73 -5.91 9.73 -12.79
CA ALA A 73 -6.70 9.44 -14.00
C ALA A 73 -6.25 8.15 -14.70
N ALA A 74 -4.93 7.90 -14.79
CA ALA A 74 -4.40 6.66 -15.35
C ALA A 74 -4.76 5.45 -14.48
N ALA A 75 -4.62 5.56 -13.16
CA ALA A 75 -4.99 4.50 -12.22
C ALA A 75 -6.48 4.13 -12.33
N ARG A 76 -7.40 5.12 -12.42
CA ARG A 76 -8.83 4.87 -12.61
C ARG A 76 -9.11 4.03 -13.88
N LYS A 77 -8.48 4.38 -15.02
CA LYS A 77 -8.61 3.60 -16.27
C LYS A 77 -8.12 2.16 -16.10
N ASN A 78 -7.03 1.97 -15.37
CA ASN A 78 -6.48 0.65 -15.12
C ASN A 78 -7.38 -0.17 -14.19
N PHE A 79 -7.98 0.44 -13.16
CA PHE A 79 -8.97 -0.25 -12.30
C PHE A 79 -10.22 -0.65 -13.06
N GLN A 80 -10.72 0.20 -13.98
CA GLN A 80 -11.83 -0.12 -14.87
C GLN A 80 -11.51 -1.30 -15.79
N ALA A 81 -10.34 -1.26 -16.45
CA ALA A 81 -9.89 -2.37 -17.31
C ALA A 81 -9.77 -3.68 -16.53
N MET A 82 -9.37 -3.62 -15.27
CA MET A 82 -9.28 -4.76 -14.36
C MET A 82 -10.64 -5.14 -13.72
N GLN A 83 -11.71 -4.37 -13.94
CA GLN A 83 -13.02 -4.56 -13.28
C GLN A 83 -12.91 -4.60 -11.74
N LEU A 84 -12.14 -3.67 -11.19
CA LEU A 84 -11.86 -3.56 -9.74
C LEU A 84 -12.59 -2.40 -9.06
N GLU A 85 -13.47 -1.67 -9.76
CA GLU A 85 -14.12 -0.45 -9.23
C GLU A 85 -14.99 -0.70 -8.00
N LYS A 86 -15.43 -1.94 -7.80
CA LYS A 86 -16.17 -2.33 -6.59
C LYS A 86 -15.26 -2.67 -5.41
N THR A 87 -13.98 -2.93 -5.67
CA THR A 87 -13.01 -3.39 -4.67
C THR A 87 -11.98 -2.31 -4.33
N VAL A 88 -11.59 -1.50 -5.33
CA VAL A 88 -10.58 -0.44 -5.19
C VAL A 88 -11.22 0.92 -5.41
N THR A 89 -11.18 1.76 -4.38
CA THR A 89 -11.62 3.16 -4.44
C THR A 89 -10.41 4.07 -4.51
N LEU A 90 -10.30 4.88 -5.55
CA LEU A 90 -9.25 5.89 -5.67
C LEU A 90 -9.76 7.24 -5.16
N ILE A 91 -9.00 7.83 -4.24
CA ILE A 91 -9.17 9.21 -3.78
C ILE A 91 -8.00 10.04 -4.33
N GLU A 92 -8.32 11.02 -5.16
CA GLU A 92 -7.36 12.01 -5.63
C GLU A 92 -7.19 13.09 -4.57
N GLY A 93 -5.96 13.27 -4.07
CA GLY A 93 -5.68 14.26 -3.04
C GLY A 93 -4.42 14.02 -2.23
N ASP A 94 -4.14 14.96 -1.35
CA ASP A 94 -3.05 14.89 -0.38
C ASP A 94 -3.39 13.91 0.74
N ALA A 95 -2.58 12.86 0.90
CA ALA A 95 -2.82 11.84 1.91
C ALA A 95 -2.83 12.38 3.34
N LEU A 96 -2.07 13.44 3.64
CA LEU A 96 -2.09 14.08 4.97
C LEU A 96 -3.44 14.75 5.28
N LYS A 97 -4.21 15.09 4.25
CA LYS A 97 -5.58 15.63 4.40
C LYS A 97 -6.64 14.53 4.33
N VAL A 98 -6.42 13.51 3.51
CA VAL A 98 -7.39 12.43 3.29
C VAL A 98 -7.41 11.43 4.46
N LEU A 99 -6.26 10.95 4.93
CA LEU A 99 -6.16 9.92 5.98
C LEU A 99 -6.92 10.27 7.27
N PRO A 100 -6.84 11.51 7.81
CA PRO A 100 -7.61 11.88 9.01
C PRO A 100 -9.13 11.81 8.82
N GLN A 101 -9.62 12.00 7.57
CA GLN A 101 -11.05 12.02 7.24
C GLN A 101 -11.63 10.63 6.96
N LEU A 102 -10.79 9.62 6.76
CA LEU A 102 -11.26 8.26 6.53
C LEU A 102 -11.97 7.74 7.80
N GLU A 103 -13.14 7.15 7.62
CA GLU A 103 -13.91 6.57 8.71
C GLU A 103 -13.67 5.06 8.82
N GLY A 104 -13.97 4.51 10.01
CA GLY A 104 -13.89 3.09 10.29
C GLY A 104 -12.48 2.61 10.60
N GLU A 105 -12.32 1.31 10.70
CA GLU A 105 -11.06 0.67 11.08
C GLU A 105 -10.41 -0.02 9.89
N PHE A 106 -9.07 -0.10 9.93
CA PHE A 106 -8.23 -0.68 8.89
C PHE A 106 -7.42 -1.85 9.44
N ASP A 107 -7.20 -2.84 8.59
CA ASP A 107 -6.38 -4.02 8.91
C ASP A 107 -5.19 -4.22 7.95
N PHE A 108 -5.05 -3.32 6.95
CA PHE A 108 -3.94 -3.32 6.02
C PHE A 108 -3.59 -1.89 5.59
N VAL A 109 -2.29 -1.56 5.61
CA VAL A 109 -1.76 -0.26 5.16
C VAL A 109 -0.56 -0.49 4.27
N PHE A 110 -0.48 0.21 3.13
CA PHE A 110 0.71 0.29 2.30
C PHE A 110 1.13 1.75 2.09
N LEU A 111 2.38 2.06 2.45
CA LEU A 111 2.98 3.39 2.31
C LEU A 111 4.03 3.36 1.22
N ASP A 112 3.79 4.10 0.13
CA ASP A 112 4.71 4.24 -1.00
C ASP A 112 4.62 5.64 -1.63
N ALA A 113 4.83 6.68 -0.85
CA ALA A 113 4.79 8.06 -1.30
C ALA A 113 6.05 8.84 -0.84
N VAL A 114 5.89 10.05 -0.30
CA VAL A 114 7.00 10.89 0.18
C VAL A 114 7.60 10.31 1.45
N LYS A 115 8.85 9.84 1.38
CA LYS A 115 9.51 9.07 2.45
C LYS A 115 9.66 9.84 3.76
N SER A 116 9.94 11.15 3.70
CA SER A 116 10.00 12.02 4.88
C SER A 116 8.65 12.25 5.59
N ASP A 117 7.55 11.85 4.97
CA ASP A 117 6.21 11.99 5.54
C ASP A 117 5.62 10.66 6.05
N TYR A 118 6.38 9.56 5.97
CA TYR A 118 5.90 8.23 6.39
C TYR A 118 5.41 8.19 7.84
N LEU A 119 6.13 8.83 8.75
CA LEU A 119 5.66 8.93 10.14
C LEU A 119 4.35 9.70 10.26
N LYS A 120 4.19 10.77 9.48
CA LYS A 120 2.94 11.56 9.47
C LYS A 120 1.77 10.75 8.91
N TYR A 121 1.96 10.04 7.79
CA TYR A 121 0.95 9.13 7.25
C TYR A 121 0.56 8.05 8.26
N PHE A 122 1.57 7.43 8.88
CA PHE A 122 1.36 6.41 9.89
C PHE A 122 0.56 6.94 11.09
N ARG A 123 0.96 8.08 11.66
CA ARG A 123 0.25 8.70 12.80
C ARG A 123 -1.19 9.11 12.47
N ALA A 124 -1.45 9.50 11.23
CA ALA A 124 -2.81 9.84 10.79
C ALA A 124 -3.74 8.62 10.73
N ILE A 125 -3.23 7.43 10.38
CA ILE A 125 -4.02 6.20 10.29
C ILE A 125 -3.94 5.32 11.54
N GLU A 126 -2.91 5.44 12.34
CA GLU A 126 -2.64 4.60 13.52
C GLU A 126 -3.84 4.45 14.49
N PRO A 127 -4.60 5.52 14.83
CA PRO A 127 -5.77 5.40 15.71
C PRO A 127 -6.89 4.53 15.15
N LYS A 128 -6.87 4.26 13.84
CA LYS A 128 -7.88 3.50 13.11
C LYS A 128 -7.42 2.07 12.79
N LEU A 129 -6.23 1.68 13.25
CA LEU A 129 -5.69 0.35 12.99
C LEU A 129 -6.20 -0.68 14.01
N LYS A 130 -6.76 -1.78 13.52
CA LYS A 130 -7.12 -2.92 14.35
C LYS A 130 -5.88 -3.63 14.93
N PRO A 131 -6.02 -4.30 16.08
CA PRO A 131 -5.05 -5.32 16.48
C PRO A 131 -4.87 -6.35 15.36
N GLY A 132 -3.64 -6.74 15.10
CA GLY A 132 -3.28 -7.62 13.99
C GLY A 132 -3.21 -6.93 12.63
N ALA A 133 -3.38 -5.61 12.52
CA ALA A 133 -3.19 -4.88 11.26
C ALA A 133 -1.75 -5.02 10.76
N LEU A 134 -1.61 -5.16 9.44
CA LEU A 134 -0.32 -5.11 8.74
C LEU A 134 -0.09 -3.72 8.16
N ILE A 135 1.08 -3.17 8.44
CA ILE A 135 1.57 -1.92 7.87
C ILE A 135 2.83 -2.23 7.08
N ILE A 136 2.82 -1.96 5.79
CA ILE A 136 3.96 -2.21 4.89
C ILE A 136 4.41 -0.86 4.33
N ALA A 137 5.71 -0.58 4.44
CA ALA A 137 6.31 0.66 3.96
C ALA A 137 7.44 0.35 2.98
N ASP A 138 7.33 0.86 1.76
CA ASP A 138 8.33 0.61 0.71
C ASP A 138 9.58 1.48 0.89
N ASN A 139 10.68 1.06 0.24
CA ASN A 139 11.99 1.71 0.20
C ASN A 139 12.69 1.80 1.56
N ALA A 140 12.43 0.85 2.45
CA ALA A 140 12.95 0.85 3.82
C ALA A 140 14.47 0.62 3.93
N ILE A 141 15.17 0.26 2.84
CA ILE A 141 16.63 0.13 2.80
C ILE A 141 17.25 1.38 2.17
N GLN A 142 16.92 1.68 0.92
CA GLN A 142 17.53 2.80 0.20
C GLN A 142 17.12 4.16 0.76
N SER A 143 15.89 4.29 1.24
CA SER A 143 15.37 5.52 1.84
C SER A 143 15.33 5.50 3.37
N ALA A 144 16.02 4.56 4.02
CA ALA A 144 16.03 4.43 5.48
C ALA A 144 16.33 5.73 6.22
N LYS A 145 17.26 6.54 5.69
CA LYS A 145 17.60 7.85 6.27
C LYS A 145 16.44 8.84 6.20
N ALA A 146 15.70 8.85 5.10
CA ALA A 146 14.59 9.79 4.88
C ALA A 146 13.35 9.44 5.72
N MET A 147 13.14 8.15 6.03
CA MET A 147 12.02 7.65 6.84
C MET A 147 12.46 7.15 8.23
N ARG A 148 13.59 7.64 8.72
CA ARG A 148 14.20 7.16 9.97
C ARG A 148 13.24 7.25 11.15
N ASP A 149 12.53 8.35 11.29
CA ASP A 149 11.55 8.60 12.34
C ASP A 149 10.40 7.56 12.33
N TYR A 150 9.92 7.20 11.13
CA TYR A 150 8.94 6.13 10.97
C TYR A 150 9.51 4.77 11.38
N LEU A 151 10.70 4.42 10.90
CA LEU A 151 11.34 3.14 11.25
C LEU A 151 11.59 3.02 12.75
N GLU A 152 12.09 4.08 13.39
CA GLU A 152 12.27 4.13 14.85
C GLU A 152 10.93 3.94 15.59
N ALA A 153 9.85 4.56 15.12
CA ALA A 153 8.53 4.43 15.73
C ALA A 153 7.98 3.00 15.69
N VAL A 154 8.15 2.28 14.57
CA VAL A 154 7.59 0.93 14.42
C VAL A 154 8.53 -0.20 14.88
N GLN A 155 9.82 0.08 15.05
CA GLN A 155 10.82 -0.90 15.55
C GLN A 155 11.00 -0.88 17.06
N ASN A 156 10.82 0.29 17.69
CA ASN A 156 11.10 0.47 19.11
C ASN A 156 9.84 0.44 20.00
N ASP A 157 8.65 0.63 19.45
CA ASP A 157 7.42 0.55 20.22
C ASP A 157 6.97 -0.92 20.37
N PRO A 158 6.82 -1.43 21.62
CA PRO A 158 6.42 -2.82 21.88
C PRO A 158 5.04 -3.20 21.32
N LYS A 159 4.21 -2.23 20.91
CA LYS A 159 2.94 -2.48 20.22
C LYS A 159 3.12 -3.03 18.82
N TYR A 160 4.31 -2.94 18.26
CA TYR A 160 4.61 -3.34 16.90
C TYR A 160 5.72 -4.39 16.84
N ARG A 161 5.65 -5.22 15.81
CA ARG A 161 6.74 -6.12 15.44
C ARG A 161 7.08 -5.88 13.98
N THR A 162 8.32 -5.47 13.72
CA THR A 162 8.74 -5.05 12.38
C THR A 162 9.93 -5.88 11.90
N VAL A 163 9.88 -6.30 10.64
CA VAL A 163 11.00 -6.87 9.89
C VAL A 163 11.16 -6.13 8.58
N ILE A 164 12.40 -6.05 8.06
CA ILE A 164 12.67 -5.53 6.72
C ILE A 164 12.96 -6.71 5.82
N ILE A 165 12.24 -6.80 4.70
CA ILE A 165 12.37 -7.88 3.73
C ILE A 165 12.63 -7.33 2.33
N ARG A 166 13.27 -8.13 1.48
CA ARG A 166 13.38 -7.90 0.04
C ARG A 166 12.47 -8.90 -0.67
N ALA A 167 11.39 -8.42 -1.27
CA ALA A 167 10.41 -9.26 -1.96
C ALA A 167 10.59 -9.24 -3.49
N SER A 168 11.45 -8.36 -4.00
CA SER A 168 11.69 -8.20 -5.43
C SER A 168 13.17 -8.35 -5.78
N ASP A 169 13.44 -9.06 -6.87
CA ASP A 169 14.77 -9.16 -7.47
C ASP A 169 15.12 -7.96 -8.37
N GLU A 170 14.12 -7.16 -8.73
CA GLU A 170 14.28 -6.05 -9.68
C GLU A 170 14.91 -4.81 -9.06
N LYS A 171 14.93 -4.70 -7.73
CA LYS A 171 15.52 -3.55 -7.03
C LYS A 171 16.33 -3.98 -5.82
N ASN A 172 17.42 -3.26 -5.56
CA ASN A 172 18.22 -3.47 -4.35
C ASN A 172 17.64 -2.67 -3.17
N ASP A 173 16.38 -2.93 -2.85
CA ASP A 173 15.64 -2.26 -1.78
C ASP A 173 14.75 -3.26 -1.04
N GLY A 174 14.06 -2.81 -0.01
CA GLY A 174 13.16 -3.64 0.80
C GLY A 174 12.01 -2.88 1.38
N MET A 175 11.06 -3.64 1.92
CA MET A 175 9.90 -3.14 2.61
C MET A 175 9.99 -3.41 4.11
N ALA A 176 9.61 -2.44 4.94
CA ALA A 176 9.36 -2.66 6.35
C ALA A 176 7.96 -3.24 6.51
N VAL A 177 7.88 -4.47 7.01
CA VAL A 177 6.62 -5.18 7.28
C VAL A 177 6.39 -5.17 8.78
N THR A 178 5.34 -4.51 9.19
CA THR A 178 5.01 -4.24 10.58
C THR A 178 3.66 -4.86 10.95
N LEU A 179 3.63 -5.63 12.04
CA LEU A 179 2.42 -6.16 12.65
C LEU A 179 2.06 -5.33 13.88
N LYS A 180 0.83 -4.80 13.94
CA LYS A 180 0.29 -4.21 15.17
C LYS A 180 -0.18 -5.32 16.10
N LEU A 181 0.38 -5.39 17.31
CA LEU A 181 0.10 -6.47 18.27
C LEU A 181 -1.16 -6.18 19.11
N GLN A 182 -1.38 -4.91 19.46
CA GLN A 182 -2.48 -4.45 20.31
C GLN A 182 -3.14 -3.19 19.75
#